data_7f35d3b0b46076b53a144394ce21b960
#
_entry.id   7f35d3b0b46076b53a144394ce21b960
#
_cell.length_a   1.000
_cell.length_b   1.000
_cell.length_c   1.000
_cell.angle_alpha   90.00
_cell.angle_beta   90.00
_cell.angle_gamma   90.00
#
_symmetry.space_group_name_H-M   'P 1'
#
loop_
_entity.id
_entity.type
_entity.pdbx_description
1 polymer ?
#
loop_
_entity_poly.entity_id
_entity_poly.type
_entity_poly.pdbx_seq_one_letter_code
_entity_poly.pdbx_strand_id
1 'polypeptide(L)'
;MIKDSGDRTEFETGAKRDMHAGKGRMDLLPWYGIMEVSKHCEEGALKYGEHNVDKGIPLHSLLDSASRHLAKYMVGMDDEDHLRAACWNLLWALNQRVTHPELDDRFVPKMKSSNDEQFITVVCSSCGSHFEAPTEW
;
A
#
# COMPACT_ATOMS: atom_id res chain seq x y z
N MET A 1 17.44 -2.95 -27.82
CA MET A 1 17.27 -4.42 -27.78
C MET A 1 16.22 -4.79 -26.75
N ILE A 2 15.29 -5.66 -27.08
CA ILE A 2 14.28 -6.15 -26.14
C ILE A 2 14.93 -7.16 -25.21
N LYS A 3 14.76 -6.96 -23.89
CA LYS A 3 15.27 -7.90 -22.89
C LYS A 3 14.47 -9.20 -22.91
N ASP A 4 15.14 -10.30 -22.65
CA ASP A 4 14.58 -11.65 -22.76
C ASP A 4 14.93 -12.45 -21.50
N SER A 5 13.95 -13.08 -20.85
CA SER A 5 14.17 -13.95 -19.69
C SER A 5 14.65 -15.35 -20.07
N GLY A 6 14.47 -15.74 -21.34
CA GLY A 6 14.71 -17.10 -21.81
C GLY A 6 13.49 -18.01 -21.77
N ASP A 7 12.48 -17.65 -20.97
CA ASP A 7 11.22 -18.42 -20.86
C ASP A 7 10.10 -17.77 -21.67
N ARG A 8 9.12 -18.57 -22.05
CA ARG A 8 8.03 -18.12 -22.93
C ARG A 8 6.67 -18.48 -22.34
N THR A 9 5.72 -17.58 -22.59
CA THR A 9 4.29 -17.88 -22.48
C THR A 9 3.77 -18.10 -23.89
N GLU A 10 3.08 -19.22 -24.12
CA GLU A 10 2.45 -19.54 -25.40
C GLU A 10 0.92 -19.45 -25.24
N PHE A 11 0.28 -18.78 -26.18
CA PHE A 11 -1.17 -18.60 -26.19
C PHE A 11 -1.83 -19.63 -27.10
N GLU A 12 -3.14 -19.84 -26.93
CA GLU A 12 -3.92 -20.78 -27.77
C GLU A 12 -3.82 -20.48 -29.27
N THR A 13 -3.60 -19.22 -29.63
CA THR A 13 -3.39 -18.79 -31.01
C THR A 13 -2.03 -19.22 -31.58
N GLY A 14 -1.14 -19.73 -30.74
CA GLY A 14 0.23 -20.06 -31.11
C GLY A 14 1.20 -18.87 -30.97
N ALA A 15 0.68 -17.67 -30.65
CA ALA A 15 1.55 -16.51 -30.40
C ALA A 15 2.34 -16.72 -29.09
N LYS A 16 3.54 -16.19 -29.05
CA LYS A 16 4.46 -16.32 -27.91
C LYS A 16 4.87 -14.96 -27.40
N ARG A 17 5.06 -14.87 -26.09
CA ARG A 17 5.65 -13.71 -25.43
C ARG A 17 6.63 -14.18 -24.36
N ASP A 18 7.41 -13.25 -23.83
CA ASP A 18 8.21 -13.53 -22.65
C ASP A 18 7.30 -13.89 -21.46
N MET A 19 7.83 -14.63 -20.49
CA MET A 19 7.04 -15.12 -19.37
C MET A 19 6.39 -13.96 -18.59
N HIS A 20 5.19 -14.20 -18.07
CA HIS A 20 4.44 -13.22 -17.29
C HIS A 20 4.76 -13.27 -15.80
N ALA A 21 5.19 -14.41 -15.28
CA ALA A 21 5.37 -14.62 -13.84
C ALA A 21 6.31 -13.58 -13.22
N GLY A 22 5.89 -12.98 -12.12
CA GLY A 22 6.71 -12.01 -11.38
C GLY A 22 6.65 -10.57 -11.87
N LYS A 23 5.95 -10.30 -12.97
CA LYS A 23 5.85 -8.94 -13.54
C LYS A 23 4.66 -8.14 -13.03
N GLY A 24 3.81 -8.74 -12.21
CA GLY A 24 2.54 -8.17 -11.77
C GLY A 24 1.46 -8.30 -12.85
N ARG A 25 0.25 -7.94 -12.48
CA ARG A 25 -0.94 -8.03 -13.35
C ARG A 25 -1.66 -6.69 -13.32
N MET A 26 -1.20 -5.76 -14.16
CA MET A 26 -1.80 -4.42 -14.30
C MET A 26 -3.26 -4.50 -14.71
N ASP A 27 -3.62 -5.53 -15.49
CA ASP A 27 -4.99 -5.77 -15.95
C ASP A 27 -5.97 -6.13 -14.83
N LEU A 28 -5.47 -6.50 -13.65
CA LEU A 28 -6.29 -6.83 -12.48
C LEU A 28 -6.48 -5.66 -11.51
N LEU A 29 -5.93 -4.49 -11.82
CA LEU A 29 -6.08 -3.31 -10.98
C LEU A 29 -7.51 -2.76 -11.04
N PRO A 30 -8.01 -2.20 -9.92
CA PRO A 30 -9.33 -1.57 -9.88
C PRO A 30 -9.26 -0.18 -10.54
N TRP A 31 -9.50 -0.11 -11.83
CA TRP A 31 -9.27 1.10 -12.63
C TRP A 31 -10.12 2.29 -12.22
N TYR A 32 -11.36 2.08 -11.76
CA TYR A 32 -12.15 3.19 -11.21
C TYR A 32 -11.48 3.81 -9.99
N GLY A 33 -10.94 2.99 -9.09
CA GLY A 33 -10.19 3.47 -7.93
C GLY A 33 -8.92 4.21 -8.32
N ILE A 34 -8.19 3.71 -9.32
CA ILE A 34 -6.99 4.37 -9.85
C ILE A 34 -7.35 5.73 -10.44
N MET A 35 -8.44 5.82 -11.20
CA MET A 35 -8.90 7.12 -11.74
C MET A 35 -9.27 8.10 -10.63
N GLU A 36 -9.90 7.63 -9.56
CA GLU A 36 -10.21 8.48 -8.41
C GLU A 36 -8.94 9.02 -7.74
N VAL A 37 -7.93 8.18 -7.56
CA VAL A 37 -6.64 8.62 -7.00
C VAL A 37 -5.97 9.65 -7.90
N SER A 38 -6.10 9.51 -9.22
CA SER A 38 -5.52 10.47 -10.17
C SER A 38 -6.09 11.89 -10.00
N LYS A 39 -7.35 12.02 -9.58
CA LYS A 39 -7.95 13.31 -9.27
C LYS A 39 -7.27 13.99 -8.09
N HIS A 40 -6.82 13.22 -7.12
CA HIS A 40 -6.05 13.74 -6.00
C HIS A 40 -4.68 14.25 -6.46
N CYS A 41 -4.07 13.60 -7.44
CA CYS A 41 -2.83 14.07 -8.08
C CYS A 41 -3.05 15.43 -8.75
N GLU A 42 -4.17 15.62 -9.45
CA GLU A 42 -4.52 16.87 -10.09
C GLU A 42 -4.69 18.01 -9.07
N GLU A 43 -5.42 17.76 -7.99
CA GLU A 43 -5.60 18.75 -6.91
C GLU A 43 -4.26 19.10 -6.25
N GLY A 44 -3.42 18.13 -6.01
CA GLY A 44 -2.08 18.33 -5.44
C GLY A 44 -1.19 19.18 -6.37
N ALA A 45 -1.25 18.91 -7.67
CA ALA A 45 -0.49 19.67 -8.67
C ALA A 45 -0.91 21.14 -8.70
N LEU A 46 -2.21 21.41 -8.58
CA LEU A 46 -2.74 22.79 -8.53
C LEU A 46 -2.28 23.52 -7.26
N LYS A 47 -2.16 22.79 -6.14
CA LYS A 47 -1.81 23.39 -4.85
C LYS A 47 -0.30 23.55 -4.65
N TYR A 48 0.50 22.57 -5.05
CA TYR A 48 1.92 22.51 -4.75
C TYR A 48 2.83 22.48 -5.98
N GLY A 49 2.27 22.42 -7.18
CA GLY A 49 2.99 22.24 -8.43
C GLY A 49 3.14 20.77 -8.82
N GLU A 50 3.34 20.54 -10.10
CA GLU A 50 3.56 19.20 -10.64
C GLU A 50 4.83 18.58 -10.05
N HIS A 51 4.80 17.29 -9.77
CA HIS A 51 5.92 16.52 -9.26
C HIS A 51 6.47 16.96 -7.89
N ASN A 52 5.67 17.70 -7.12
CA ASN A 52 6.09 18.08 -5.77
C ASN A 52 6.37 16.86 -4.89
N VAL A 53 5.48 15.88 -4.90
CA VAL A 53 5.63 14.66 -4.08
C VAL A 53 6.83 13.80 -4.53
N ASP A 54 7.21 13.87 -5.81
CA ASP A 54 8.37 13.14 -6.35
C ASP A 54 9.69 13.57 -5.72
N LYS A 55 9.74 14.75 -5.11
CA LYS A 55 10.92 15.22 -4.37
C LYS A 55 11.22 14.37 -3.14
N GLY A 56 10.25 13.61 -2.69
CA GLY A 56 10.33 12.79 -1.49
C GLY A 56 9.72 13.46 -0.28
N ILE A 57 8.96 12.67 0.47
CA ILE A 57 8.33 13.09 1.73
C ILE A 57 8.71 12.05 2.78
N PRO A 58 9.11 12.45 4.00
CA PRO A 58 9.39 11.45 5.04
C PRO A 58 8.23 10.45 5.18
N LEU A 59 8.55 9.18 5.21
CA LEU A 59 7.53 8.12 5.16
C LEU A 59 6.52 8.24 6.29
N HIS A 60 6.97 8.60 7.51
CA HIS A 60 6.06 8.78 8.64
C HIS A 60 4.97 9.82 8.34
N SER A 61 5.29 10.86 7.57
CA SER A 61 4.34 11.92 7.21
C SER A 61 3.25 11.40 6.27
N LEU A 62 3.63 10.59 5.28
CA LEU A 62 2.66 9.96 4.37
C LEU A 62 1.75 8.98 5.13
N LEU A 63 2.32 8.18 6.03
CA LEU A 63 1.55 7.20 6.81
C LEU A 63 0.64 7.88 7.83
N ASP A 64 1.11 8.94 8.48
CA ASP A 64 0.29 9.74 9.40
C ASP A 64 -0.91 10.35 8.68
N SER A 65 -0.66 10.97 7.53
CA SER A 65 -1.71 11.58 6.72
C SER A 65 -2.72 10.54 6.24
N ALA A 66 -2.24 9.39 5.75
CA ALA A 66 -3.11 8.29 5.33
C ALA A 66 -4.01 7.81 6.45
N SER A 67 -3.44 7.61 7.63
CA SER A 67 -4.17 7.13 8.81
C SER A 67 -5.20 8.15 9.28
N ARG A 68 -4.84 9.41 9.28
CA ARG A 68 -5.76 10.49 9.69
C ARG A 68 -6.93 10.61 8.72
N HIS A 69 -6.71 10.56 7.43
CA HIS A 69 -7.79 10.60 6.43
C HIS A 69 -8.68 9.38 6.53
N LEU A 70 -8.10 8.20 6.76
CA LEU A 70 -8.88 6.99 6.98
C LEU A 70 -9.77 7.12 8.21
N ALA A 71 -9.23 7.62 9.33
CA ALA A 71 -10.00 7.85 10.55
C ALA A 71 -11.15 8.83 10.33
N LYS A 72 -10.91 9.92 9.61
CA LYS A 72 -11.95 10.90 9.26
C LYS A 72 -13.05 10.29 8.42
N TYR A 73 -12.68 9.47 7.45
CA TYR A 73 -13.67 8.74 6.64
C TYR A 73 -14.50 7.78 7.50
N MET A 74 -13.85 7.06 8.41
CA MET A 74 -14.55 6.09 9.27
C MET A 74 -15.56 6.73 10.20
N VAL A 75 -15.35 7.97 10.63
CA VAL A 75 -16.31 8.68 11.48
C VAL A 75 -17.31 9.51 10.67
N GLY A 76 -17.30 9.40 9.36
CA GLY A 76 -18.31 10.01 8.49
C GLY A 76 -18.05 11.45 8.08
N MET A 77 -16.82 11.96 8.22
CA MET A 77 -16.48 13.30 7.74
C MET A 77 -16.47 13.35 6.21
N ASP A 78 -17.09 14.36 5.64
CA ASP A 78 -17.27 14.52 4.19
C ASP A 78 -16.86 15.90 3.66
N ASP A 79 -16.11 16.66 4.45
CA ASP A 79 -15.60 17.98 4.08
C ASP A 79 -14.59 17.92 2.92
N GLU A 80 -13.99 16.77 2.71
CA GLU A 80 -13.16 16.45 1.55
C GLU A 80 -13.24 14.95 1.29
N ASP A 81 -12.67 14.48 0.16
CA ASP A 81 -12.64 13.03 -0.14
C ASP A 81 -11.53 12.36 0.65
N HIS A 82 -11.81 12.02 1.90
CA HIS A 82 -10.84 11.42 2.81
C HIS A 82 -10.39 10.02 2.38
N LEU A 83 -11.29 9.24 1.77
CA LEU A 83 -10.92 7.89 1.31
C LEU A 83 -9.91 7.99 0.17
N ARG A 84 -10.15 8.88 -0.78
CA ARG A 84 -9.23 9.11 -1.91
C ARG A 84 -7.88 9.63 -1.41
N ALA A 85 -7.90 10.56 -0.46
CA ALA A 85 -6.68 11.10 0.15
C ALA A 85 -5.88 10.02 0.87
N ALA A 86 -6.54 9.12 1.61
CA ALA A 86 -5.89 8.00 2.27
C ALA A 86 -5.21 7.07 1.25
N CYS A 87 -5.93 6.72 0.18
CA CYS A 87 -5.39 5.88 -0.90
C CYS A 87 -4.18 6.53 -1.58
N TRP A 88 -4.26 7.82 -1.87
CA TRP A 88 -3.17 8.57 -2.48
C TRP A 88 -1.90 8.52 -1.63
N ASN A 89 -2.03 8.79 -0.33
CA ASN A 89 -0.90 8.77 0.59
C ASN A 89 -0.25 7.39 0.67
N LEU A 90 -1.05 6.31 0.72
CA LEU A 90 -0.54 4.95 0.76
C LEU A 90 0.12 4.55 -0.55
N LEU A 91 -0.46 4.93 -1.68
CA LEU A 91 0.13 4.65 -2.99
C LEU A 91 1.49 5.34 -3.15
N TRP A 92 1.60 6.59 -2.72
CA TRP A 92 2.86 7.31 -2.74
C TRP A 92 3.88 6.74 -1.75
N ALA A 93 3.44 6.29 -0.58
CA ALA A 93 4.31 5.58 0.36
C ALA A 93 4.89 4.32 -0.30
N LEU A 94 4.05 3.56 -0.99
CA LEU A 94 4.46 2.35 -1.71
C LEU A 94 5.43 2.67 -2.84
N ASN A 95 5.13 3.72 -3.63
CA ASN A 95 5.99 4.19 -4.72
C ASN A 95 7.36 4.64 -4.18
N GLN A 96 7.36 5.39 -3.10
CA GLN A 96 8.57 5.96 -2.49
C GLN A 96 9.47 4.87 -1.89
N ARG A 97 8.91 3.72 -1.52
CA ARG A 97 9.72 2.57 -1.09
C ARG A 97 10.73 2.16 -2.16
N VAL A 98 10.41 2.40 -3.43
CA VAL A 98 11.30 2.12 -4.56
C VAL A 98 12.18 3.32 -4.90
N THR A 99 11.61 4.53 -4.92
CA THR A 99 12.31 5.73 -5.41
C THR A 99 13.15 6.43 -4.34
N HIS A 100 12.71 6.39 -3.09
CA HIS A 100 13.36 7.07 -1.96
C HIS A 100 13.37 6.17 -0.71
N PRO A 101 14.02 4.99 -0.74
CA PRO A 101 14.04 4.09 0.41
C PRO A 101 14.72 4.71 1.64
N GLU A 102 15.60 5.68 1.44
CA GLU A 102 16.29 6.42 2.51
C GLU A 102 15.35 7.29 3.34
N LEU A 103 14.15 7.57 2.85
CA LEU A 103 13.17 8.38 3.59
C LEU A 103 12.25 7.55 4.50
N ASP A 104 12.52 6.25 4.63
CA ASP A 104 11.82 5.41 5.58
C ASP A 104 12.31 5.72 7.00
N ASP A 105 11.63 6.65 7.63
CA ASP A 105 11.91 7.12 8.97
C ASP A 105 10.88 6.61 9.99
N ARG A 106 10.20 5.50 9.66
CA ARG A 106 9.23 4.91 10.58
C ARG A 106 9.93 4.48 11.86
N PHE A 107 9.25 4.71 12.98
CA PHE A 107 9.63 4.00 14.20
C PHE A 107 9.17 2.54 14.09
N VAL A 108 10.13 1.63 14.02
CA VAL A 108 9.83 0.19 13.98
C VAL A 108 10.22 -0.37 15.34
N PRO A 109 9.24 -0.84 16.14
CA PRO A 109 9.56 -1.48 17.42
C PRO A 109 10.51 -2.65 17.23
N LYS A 110 11.47 -2.81 18.15
CA LYS A 110 12.39 -3.94 18.09
C LYS A 110 11.60 -5.23 18.25
N MET A 111 11.66 -6.08 17.23
CA MET A 111 10.99 -7.37 17.28
C MET A 111 11.66 -8.28 18.28
N LYS A 112 10.86 -9.06 19.01
CA LYS A 112 11.39 -10.13 19.85
C LYS A 112 11.94 -11.24 18.96
N SER A 113 12.96 -11.96 19.50
CA SER A 113 13.47 -13.15 18.82
C SER A 113 12.38 -14.24 18.77
N SER A 114 12.53 -15.20 17.84
CA SER A 114 11.58 -16.31 17.72
C SER A 114 11.43 -17.13 19.02
N ASN A 115 12.42 -17.07 19.91
CA ASN A 115 12.37 -17.75 21.21
C ASN A 115 11.57 -16.97 22.27
N ASP A 116 11.26 -15.69 21.98
CA ASP A 116 10.51 -14.79 22.87
C ASP A 116 9.06 -14.63 22.43
N GLU A 117 8.63 -15.36 21.39
CA GLU A 117 7.24 -15.34 20.94
C GLU A 117 6.34 -15.84 22.07
N GLN A 118 5.42 -14.97 22.45
CA GLN A 118 4.40 -15.27 23.45
C GLN A 118 3.02 -15.17 22.80
N PHE A 119 2.13 -16.00 23.31
CA PHE A 119 0.74 -16.00 22.90
C PHE A 119 -0.15 -15.71 24.10
N ILE A 120 -1.20 -14.96 23.89
CA ILE A 120 -2.26 -14.79 24.88
C ILE A 120 -3.42 -15.67 24.50
N THR A 121 -4.08 -16.26 25.51
CA THR A 121 -5.32 -17.00 25.30
C THR A 121 -6.48 -16.02 25.24
N VAL A 122 -7.20 -16.05 24.11
CA VAL A 122 -8.37 -15.22 23.89
C VAL A 122 -9.61 -16.09 23.98
N VAL A 123 -10.60 -15.64 24.73
CA VAL A 123 -11.88 -16.35 24.90
C VAL A 123 -12.90 -15.68 24.00
N CYS A 124 -13.53 -16.48 23.14
CA CYS A 124 -14.64 -15.99 22.33
C CYS A 124 -15.85 -15.68 23.23
N SER A 125 -16.30 -14.45 23.22
CA SER A 125 -17.44 -13.98 24.03
C SER A 125 -18.78 -14.62 23.63
N SER A 126 -18.86 -15.14 22.39
CA SER A 126 -20.11 -15.74 21.86
C SER A 126 -20.21 -17.24 22.16
N CYS A 127 -19.14 -17.98 22.12
CA CYS A 127 -19.16 -19.44 22.23
C CYS A 127 -18.27 -19.99 23.35
N GLY A 128 -17.51 -19.15 24.03
CA GLY A 128 -16.60 -19.57 25.10
C GLY A 128 -15.35 -20.32 24.60
N SER A 129 -15.14 -20.41 23.29
CA SER A 129 -13.96 -21.05 22.73
C SER A 129 -12.70 -20.27 23.05
N HIS A 130 -11.61 -21.01 23.28
CA HIS A 130 -10.29 -20.43 23.53
C HIS A 130 -9.44 -20.51 22.27
N PHE A 131 -8.71 -19.44 21.98
CA PHE A 131 -7.70 -19.45 20.92
C PHE A 131 -6.51 -18.60 21.36
N GLU A 132 -5.35 -18.89 20.77
CA GLU A 132 -4.12 -18.17 21.06
C GLU A 132 -3.86 -17.14 19.98
N ALA A 133 -3.46 -15.94 20.41
CA ALA A 133 -3.07 -14.86 19.52
C ALA A 133 -1.68 -14.36 19.91
N PRO A 134 -0.85 -13.93 18.94
CA PRO A 134 0.43 -13.31 19.25
C PRO A 134 0.26 -12.09 20.14
N THR A 135 1.17 -11.90 21.10
CA THR A 135 1.13 -10.71 21.96
C THR A 135 1.64 -9.44 21.29
N GLU A 136 2.10 -9.54 20.05
CA GLU A 136 2.72 -8.48 19.25
C GLU A 136 1.83 -7.99 18.12
N TRP A 137 0.59 -7.80 18.41
CA TRP A 137 -0.36 -7.20 17.44
C TRP A 137 -0.25 -5.68 17.41
#